data_17a1237d0849b97e24ad984efa6f2735
#
_entry.id   17a1237d0849b97e24ad984efa6f2735
#
_cell.length_a   1.000
_cell.length_b   1.000
_cell.length_c   1.000
_cell.angle_alpha   90.00
_cell.angle_beta   90.00
_cell.angle_gamma   90.00
#
_symmetry.space_group_name_H-M   'P 1'
#
loop_
_entity.id
_entity.type
_entity.pdbx_description
1 polymer ?
#
loop_
_entity_poly.entity_id
_entity_poly.type
_entity_poly.pdbx_seq_one_letter_code
_entity_poly.pdbx_strand_id
1 'polypeptide(L)'
;LGRSSHLNVFESPGQKDVDKALEVMRFLEIAHLADKKCSEVSGGELQMILIARALASEPKVLVLDEPESNLDFKNQLVVLNAMSNLAAHGMTCIFNTHYPAHALQRAQKSLILSKGGAYVFGDTVSVVTETNIRRAFGVDAIIGEIETPGNQLRNVVPINIVAKEKKEP
;
A
#
# COMPACT_ATOMS: atom_id res chain seq x y z
N LEU A 1 16.39 -14.74 1.29
CA LEU A 1 16.69 -13.44 0.64
C LEU A 1 16.38 -12.24 1.56
N GLY A 2 15.25 -12.19 2.29
CA GLY A 2 14.89 -11.07 3.17
C GLY A 2 15.91 -10.81 4.31
N ARG A 3 16.64 -11.83 4.72
CA ARG A 3 17.64 -11.77 5.81
C ARG A 3 19.08 -11.52 5.33
N SER A 4 19.29 -11.38 4.01
CA SER A 4 20.65 -11.24 3.47
C SER A 4 21.41 -10.01 3.97
N SER A 5 20.71 -8.96 4.40
CA SER A 5 21.34 -7.78 5.04
C SER A 5 21.94 -8.04 6.42
N HIS A 6 21.59 -9.15 7.06
CA HIS A 6 22.10 -9.59 8.37
C HIS A 6 23.23 -10.63 8.26
N LEU A 7 23.56 -11.05 7.04
CA LEU A 7 24.59 -12.06 6.76
C LEU A 7 25.86 -11.42 6.24
N ASN A 8 27.01 -11.98 6.62
CA ASN A 8 28.28 -11.64 5.98
C ASN A 8 28.34 -12.18 4.55
N VAL A 9 29.24 -11.64 3.72
CA VAL A 9 29.36 -11.95 2.28
C VAL A 9 29.53 -13.47 2.00
N PHE A 10 30.09 -14.22 2.92
CA PHE A 10 30.35 -15.68 2.81
C PHE A 10 29.43 -16.52 3.71
N GLU A 11 28.45 -15.91 4.36
CA GLU A 11 27.55 -16.60 5.29
C GLU A 11 26.29 -17.05 4.60
N SER A 12 25.90 -18.30 4.81
CA SER A 12 24.60 -18.83 4.35
C SER A 12 23.56 -18.65 5.44
N PRO A 13 22.26 -18.44 5.06
CA PRO A 13 21.18 -18.36 6.03
C PRO A 13 21.14 -19.58 6.95
N GLY A 14 21.15 -19.33 8.25
CA GLY A 14 21.05 -20.36 9.28
C GLY A 14 19.59 -20.62 9.70
N GLN A 15 19.42 -21.55 10.66
CA GLN A 15 18.09 -21.91 11.17
C GLN A 15 17.33 -20.69 11.72
N LYS A 16 18.01 -19.76 12.40
CA LYS A 16 17.42 -18.52 12.93
C LYS A 16 16.78 -17.63 11.84
N ASP A 17 17.40 -17.60 10.65
CA ASP A 17 16.88 -16.80 9.53
C ASP A 17 15.66 -17.46 8.91
N VAL A 18 15.62 -18.79 8.87
CA VAL A 18 14.46 -19.58 8.43
C VAL A 18 13.30 -19.40 9.43
N ASP A 19 13.58 -19.51 10.72
CA ASP A 19 12.57 -19.36 11.77
C ASP A 19 11.95 -17.96 11.73
N LYS A 20 12.76 -16.91 11.52
CA LYS A 20 12.28 -15.53 11.37
C LYS A 20 11.43 -15.34 10.11
N ALA A 21 11.83 -15.92 9.00
CA ALA A 21 11.03 -15.88 7.78
C ALA A 21 9.66 -16.56 7.98
N LEU A 22 9.63 -17.71 8.63
CA LEU A 22 8.37 -18.42 8.94
C LEU A 22 7.51 -17.66 9.95
N GLU A 23 8.10 -16.98 10.96
CA GLU A 23 7.38 -16.10 11.87
C GLU A 23 6.64 -15.01 11.12
N VAL A 24 7.34 -14.29 10.22
CA VAL A 24 6.75 -13.23 9.40
C VAL A 24 5.65 -13.79 8.47
N MET A 25 5.89 -14.95 7.86
CA MET A 25 4.88 -15.58 6.99
C MET A 25 3.62 -15.99 7.79
N ARG A 26 3.76 -16.43 9.04
CA ARG A 26 2.60 -16.71 9.93
C ARG A 26 1.86 -15.42 10.27
N PHE A 27 2.58 -14.35 10.62
CA PHE A 27 2.00 -13.04 10.91
C PHE A 27 1.16 -12.50 9.74
N LEU A 28 1.61 -12.73 8.50
CA LEU A 28 0.90 -12.35 7.29
C LEU A 28 -0.09 -13.42 6.79
N GLU A 29 -0.31 -14.49 7.53
CA GLU A 29 -1.22 -15.61 7.21
C GLU A 29 -0.88 -16.35 5.89
N ILE A 30 0.38 -16.29 5.45
CA ILE A 30 0.87 -16.93 4.22
C ILE A 30 1.84 -18.11 4.47
N ALA A 31 1.88 -18.65 5.67
CA ALA A 31 2.77 -19.78 6.02
C ALA A 31 2.57 -21.01 5.11
N HIS A 32 1.36 -21.19 4.56
CA HIS A 32 1.04 -22.27 3.62
C HIS A 32 1.76 -22.14 2.26
N LEU A 33 2.42 -21.02 2.00
CA LEU A 33 3.20 -20.78 0.78
C LEU A 33 4.69 -21.08 0.96
N ALA A 34 5.15 -21.48 2.16
CA ALA A 34 6.57 -21.58 2.47
C ALA A 34 7.33 -22.53 1.53
N ASP A 35 6.70 -23.64 1.11
CA ASP A 35 7.31 -24.67 0.26
C ASP A 35 6.98 -24.48 -1.24
N LYS A 36 6.19 -23.47 -1.59
CA LYS A 36 5.85 -23.19 -2.99
C LYS A 36 6.96 -22.42 -3.71
N LYS A 37 7.14 -22.69 -4.98
CA LYS A 37 7.98 -21.85 -5.85
C LYS A 37 7.24 -20.57 -6.21
N CYS A 38 7.98 -19.47 -6.42
CA CYS A 38 7.39 -18.19 -6.84
C CYS A 38 6.62 -18.29 -8.18
N SER A 39 6.91 -19.29 -9.02
CA SER A 39 6.17 -19.54 -10.27
C SER A 39 4.83 -20.27 -10.05
N GLU A 40 4.54 -20.74 -8.86
CA GLU A 40 3.35 -21.53 -8.51
C GLU A 40 2.35 -20.72 -7.66
N VAL A 41 2.63 -19.44 -7.42
CA VAL A 41 1.80 -18.56 -6.61
C VAL A 41 1.07 -17.53 -7.48
N SER A 42 -0.11 -17.10 -7.03
CA SER A 42 -0.86 -16.02 -7.67
C SER A 42 -0.18 -14.66 -7.49
N GLY A 43 -0.59 -13.65 -8.27
CA GLY A 43 -0.06 -12.29 -8.14
C GLY A 43 -0.22 -11.70 -6.73
N GLY A 44 -1.38 -11.91 -6.10
CA GLY A 44 -1.63 -11.47 -4.71
C GLY A 44 -0.78 -12.21 -3.69
N GLU A 45 -0.62 -13.54 -3.84
CA GLU A 45 0.27 -14.32 -2.98
C GLU A 45 1.73 -13.88 -3.16
N LEU A 46 2.15 -13.60 -4.39
CA LEU A 46 3.50 -13.08 -4.66
C LEU A 46 3.72 -11.73 -3.99
N GLN A 47 2.74 -10.82 -4.06
CA GLN A 47 2.81 -9.52 -3.39
C GLN A 47 2.97 -9.68 -1.87
N MET A 48 2.22 -10.58 -1.25
CA MET A 48 2.35 -10.88 0.17
C MET A 48 3.71 -11.49 0.52
N ILE A 49 4.28 -12.34 -0.34
CA ILE A 49 5.64 -12.88 -0.20
C ILE A 49 6.69 -11.76 -0.27
N LEU A 50 6.51 -10.76 -1.16
CA LEU A 50 7.42 -9.61 -1.25
C LEU A 50 7.35 -8.74 0.01
N ILE A 51 6.18 -8.53 0.57
CA ILE A 51 6.00 -7.86 1.87
C ILE A 51 6.68 -8.67 2.98
N ALA A 52 6.46 -9.99 3.04
CA ALA A 52 7.12 -10.87 4.00
C ALA A 52 8.65 -10.81 3.89
N ARG A 53 9.17 -10.79 2.68
CA ARG A 53 10.59 -10.64 2.42
C ARG A 53 11.15 -9.33 2.97
N ALA A 54 10.44 -8.22 2.79
CA ALA A 54 10.83 -6.92 3.32
C ALA A 54 10.78 -6.93 4.85
N LEU A 55 9.74 -7.48 5.46
CA LEU A 55 9.59 -7.57 6.92
C LEU A 55 10.63 -8.48 7.58
N ALA A 56 11.09 -9.53 6.90
CA ALA A 56 12.12 -10.42 7.43
C ALA A 56 13.45 -9.71 7.72
N SER A 57 13.71 -8.53 7.14
CA SER A 57 14.85 -7.68 7.49
C SER A 57 14.63 -6.82 8.74
N GLU A 58 13.47 -6.96 9.42
CA GLU A 58 13.09 -6.21 10.62
C GLU A 58 13.18 -4.68 10.46
N PRO A 59 12.60 -4.10 9.41
CA PRO A 59 12.69 -2.68 9.13
C PRO A 59 11.88 -1.87 10.15
N LYS A 60 12.30 -0.64 10.44
CA LYS A 60 11.51 0.34 11.20
C LYS A 60 10.44 1.02 10.33
N VAL A 61 10.71 1.12 9.04
CA VAL A 61 9.83 1.75 8.05
C VAL A 61 9.72 0.83 6.85
N LEU A 62 8.49 0.55 6.45
CA LEU A 62 8.18 -0.21 5.23
C LEU A 62 7.71 0.77 4.16
N VAL A 63 8.39 0.78 3.02
CA VAL A 63 8.02 1.59 1.85
C VAL A 63 7.56 0.66 0.73
N LEU A 64 6.36 0.88 0.22
CA LEU A 64 5.72 0.07 -0.80
C LEU A 64 5.32 0.94 -1.99
N ASP A 65 5.65 0.47 -3.18
CA ASP A 65 5.32 1.13 -4.44
C ASP A 65 4.12 0.42 -5.06
N GLU A 66 2.95 1.10 -5.06
CA GLU A 66 1.68 0.60 -5.59
C GLU A 66 1.38 -0.87 -5.20
N PRO A 67 1.39 -1.20 -3.91
CA PRO A 67 1.36 -2.61 -3.48
C PRO A 67 0.06 -3.34 -3.85
N GLU A 68 -1.01 -2.61 -4.17
CA GLU A 68 -2.31 -3.14 -4.57
C GLU A 68 -2.54 -3.14 -6.09
N SER A 69 -1.61 -2.58 -6.88
CA SER A 69 -1.78 -2.48 -8.33
C SER A 69 -1.79 -3.86 -9.01
N ASN A 70 -2.60 -3.98 -10.06
CA ASN A 70 -2.76 -5.21 -10.86
C ASN A 70 -3.29 -6.42 -10.07
N LEU A 71 -3.85 -6.21 -8.89
CA LEU A 71 -4.51 -7.23 -8.10
C LEU A 71 -6.03 -7.17 -8.27
N ASP A 72 -6.70 -8.30 -8.15
CA ASP A 72 -8.16 -8.36 -8.04
C ASP A 72 -8.63 -7.75 -6.69
N PHE A 73 -9.92 -7.47 -6.57
CA PHE A 73 -10.49 -6.82 -5.38
C PHE A 73 -10.20 -7.54 -4.07
N LYS A 74 -10.21 -8.88 -4.08
CA LYS A 74 -9.90 -9.68 -2.89
C LYS A 74 -8.45 -9.47 -2.47
N ASN A 75 -7.53 -9.60 -3.42
CA ASN A 75 -6.10 -9.48 -3.14
C ASN A 75 -5.69 -8.04 -2.80
N GLN A 76 -6.33 -7.02 -3.38
CA GLN A 76 -6.16 -5.63 -2.95
C GLN A 76 -6.50 -5.46 -1.47
N LEU A 77 -7.65 -6.00 -1.02
CA LEU A 77 -8.05 -5.94 0.38
C LEU A 77 -7.10 -6.70 1.31
N VAL A 78 -6.59 -7.85 0.88
CA VAL A 78 -5.59 -8.63 1.65
C VAL A 78 -4.34 -7.79 1.90
N VAL A 79 -3.79 -7.16 0.86
CA VAL A 79 -2.60 -6.31 0.98
C VAL A 79 -2.87 -5.08 1.86
N LEU A 80 -3.98 -4.37 1.63
CA LEU A 80 -4.34 -3.18 2.40
C LEU A 80 -4.58 -3.52 3.89
N ASN A 81 -5.20 -4.67 4.18
CA ASN A 81 -5.41 -5.14 5.55
C ASN A 81 -4.09 -5.52 6.23
N ALA A 82 -3.16 -6.17 5.50
CA ALA A 82 -1.83 -6.48 6.01
C ALA A 82 -1.09 -5.20 6.42
N MET A 83 -1.13 -4.15 5.59
CA MET A 83 -0.52 -2.86 5.91
C MET A 83 -1.17 -2.19 7.14
N SER A 84 -2.49 -2.23 7.25
CA SER A 84 -3.21 -1.72 8.43
C SER A 84 -2.82 -2.49 9.70
N ASN A 85 -2.69 -3.80 9.60
CA ASN A 85 -2.27 -4.66 10.71
C ASN A 85 -0.83 -4.36 11.14
N LEU A 86 0.11 -4.18 10.19
CA LEU A 86 1.48 -3.77 10.47
C LEU A 86 1.53 -2.42 11.19
N ALA A 87 0.75 -1.44 10.72
CA ALA A 87 0.67 -0.12 11.35
C ALA A 87 0.11 -0.19 12.77
N ALA A 88 -0.92 -1.01 13.02
CA ALA A 88 -1.47 -1.26 14.35
C ALA A 88 -0.46 -1.88 15.32
N HIS A 89 0.54 -2.62 14.81
CA HIS A 89 1.65 -3.17 15.59
C HIS A 89 2.88 -2.24 15.66
N GLY A 90 2.71 -0.95 15.33
CA GLY A 90 3.75 0.08 15.50
C GLY A 90 4.72 0.22 14.33
N MET A 91 4.48 -0.46 13.20
CA MET A 91 5.28 -0.28 11.99
C MET A 91 4.90 1.01 11.27
N THR A 92 5.87 1.81 10.86
CA THR A 92 5.61 2.91 9.94
C THR A 92 5.52 2.37 8.51
N CYS A 93 4.33 2.47 7.88
CA CYS A 93 4.11 2.07 6.50
C CYS A 93 3.93 3.31 5.62
N ILE A 94 4.70 3.40 4.55
CA ILE A 94 4.56 4.42 3.51
C ILE A 94 4.22 3.68 2.22
N PHE A 95 3.15 4.06 1.55
CA PHE A 95 2.82 3.51 0.24
C PHE A 95 2.35 4.62 -0.70
N ASN A 96 2.69 4.53 -1.97
CA ASN A 96 2.04 5.32 -2.99
C ASN A 96 0.88 4.52 -3.60
N THR A 97 -0.09 5.22 -4.13
CA THR A 97 -1.26 4.63 -4.76
C THR A 97 -1.85 5.59 -5.78
N HIS A 98 -2.45 5.04 -6.83
CA HIS A 98 -3.30 5.77 -7.76
C HIS A 98 -4.78 5.81 -7.33
N TYR A 99 -5.11 5.20 -6.20
CA TYR A 99 -6.47 5.11 -5.68
C TYR A 99 -6.64 5.99 -4.42
N PRO A 100 -7.09 7.27 -4.56
CA PRO A 100 -7.26 8.14 -3.40
C PRO A 100 -8.20 7.59 -2.32
N ALA A 101 -9.14 6.72 -2.71
CA ALA A 101 -10.02 6.02 -1.78
C ALA A 101 -9.23 5.10 -0.81
N HIS A 102 -8.18 4.43 -1.27
CA HIS A 102 -7.34 3.59 -0.41
C HIS A 102 -6.61 4.43 0.64
N ALA A 103 -6.14 5.62 0.26
CA ALA A 103 -5.55 6.56 1.22
C ALA A 103 -6.59 6.98 2.28
N LEU A 104 -7.81 7.38 1.87
CA LEU A 104 -8.88 7.75 2.80
C LEU A 104 -9.27 6.63 3.77
N GLN A 105 -9.18 5.38 3.33
CA GLN A 105 -9.57 4.22 4.12
C GLN A 105 -8.47 3.69 5.04
N ARG A 106 -7.19 3.96 4.73
CA ARG A 106 -6.05 3.27 5.37
C ARG A 106 -4.99 4.18 5.94
N ALA A 107 -4.79 5.39 5.40
CA ALA A 107 -3.70 6.26 5.81
C ALA A 107 -4.15 7.33 6.80
N GLN A 108 -3.35 7.57 7.83
CA GLN A 108 -3.55 8.69 8.75
C GLN A 108 -3.11 10.01 8.11
N LYS A 109 -1.99 9.98 7.37
CA LYS A 109 -1.44 11.15 6.67
C LYS A 109 -1.26 10.84 5.20
N SER A 110 -1.43 11.85 4.37
CA SER A 110 -1.28 11.76 2.93
C SER A 110 -0.44 12.90 2.38
N LEU A 111 0.25 12.59 1.28
CA LEU A 111 0.94 13.55 0.45
C LEU A 111 0.37 13.45 -0.96
N ILE A 112 -0.16 14.53 -1.50
CA ILE A 112 -0.54 14.63 -2.91
C ILE A 112 0.51 15.44 -3.64
N LEU A 113 1.10 14.86 -4.68
CA LEU A 113 2.04 15.53 -5.58
C LEU A 113 1.30 15.98 -6.83
N SER A 114 1.47 17.24 -7.21
CA SER A 114 0.89 17.81 -8.41
C SER A 114 1.97 18.10 -9.45
N LYS A 115 1.57 18.25 -10.70
CA LYS A 115 2.49 18.69 -11.78
C LYS A 115 3.15 20.03 -11.41
N GLY A 116 4.44 20.16 -11.74
CA GLY A 116 5.22 21.37 -11.44
C GLY A 116 5.79 21.42 -10.02
N GLY A 117 5.76 20.31 -9.29
CA GLY A 117 6.41 20.20 -7.97
C GLY A 117 5.58 20.73 -6.79
N ALA A 118 4.34 21.18 -7.03
CA ALA A 118 3.45 21.57 -5.96
C ALA A 118 2.97 20.32 -5.19
N TYR A 119 2.87 20.43 -3.87
CA TYR A 119 2.39 19.33 -3.02
C TYR A 119 1.47 19.82 -1.90
N VAL A 120 0.67 18.90 -1.38
CA VAL A 120 -0.14 19.10 -0.16
C VAL A 120 0.12 17.91 0.74
N PHE A 121 0.47 18.17 2.01
CA PHE A 121 0.74 17.15 3.02
C PHE A 121 -0.03 17.44 4.32
N GLY A 122 -0.54 16.42 4.96
CA GLY A 122 -1.25 16.53 6.24
C GLY A 122 -2.12 15.32 6.55
N ASP A 123 -3.11 15.53 7.42
CA ASP A 123 -4.09 14.49 7.73
C ASP A 123 -4.88 14.13 6.47
N THR A 124 -5.05 12.84 6.24
CA THR A 124 -5.59 12.32 4.97
C THR A 124 -6.93 12.94 4.60
N VAL A 125 -7.82 13.10 5.56
CA VAL A 125 -9.15 13.70 5.34
C VAL A 125 -9.06 15.17 4.89
N SER A 126 -8.05 15.90 5.36
CA SER A 126 -7.82 17.29 4.99
C SER A 126 -7.06 17.44 3.67
N VAL A 127 -6.29 16.44 3.29
CA VAL A 127 -5.46 16.41 2.07
C VAL A 127 -6.24 15.86 0.88
N VAL A 128 -6.95 14.74 1.07
CA VAL A 128 -7.73 14.11 0.00
C VAL A 128 -9.09 14.79 -0.06
N THR A 129 -9.15 15.87 -0.82
CA THR A 129 -10.36 16.67 -1.08
C THR A 129 -10.65 16.72 -2.57
N GLU A 130 -11.88 17.00 -2.96
CA GLU A 130 -12.31 17.15 -4.36
C GLU A 130 -11.44 18.19 -5.08
N THR A 131 -11.15 19.31 -4.42
CA THR A 131 -10.30 20.38 -4.96
C THR A 131 -8.87 19.89 -5.22
N ASN A 132 -8.27 19.17 -4.28
CA ASN A 132 -6.91 18.67 -4.43
C ASN A 132 -6.83 17.54 -5.48
N ILE A 133 -7.86 16.68 -5.56
CA ILE A 133 -7.99 15.65 -6.60
C ILE A 133 -8.09 16.31 -7.98
N ARG A 134 -8.97 17.30 -8.14
CA ARG A 134 -9.10 18.06 -9.39
C ARG A 134 -7.75 18.67 -9.82
N ARG A 135 -7.06 19.31 -8.88
CA ARG A 135 -5.77 19.98 -9.14
C ARG A 135 -4.66 19.01 -9.51
N ALA A 136 -4.56 17.87 -8.81
CA ALA A 136 -3.46 16.94 -8.97
C ALA A 136 -3.68 15.98 -10.15
N PHE A 137 -4.89 15.46 -10.30
CA PHE A 137 -5.22 14.41 -11.27
C PHE A 137 -5.96 14.94 -12.51
N GLY A 138 -6.46 16.18 -12.48
CA GLY A 138 -7.26 16.72 -13.58
C GLY A 138 -8.62 16.04 -13.71
N VAL A 139 -9.19 15.59 -12.61
CA VAL A 139 -10.45 14.84 -12.55
C VAL A 139 -11.40 15.51 -11.55
N ASP A 140 -12.64 15.73 -11.97
CA ASP A 140 -13.72 16.06 -11.06
C ASP A 140 -14.18 14.77 -10.35
N ALA A 141 -14.22 14.80 -9.05
CA ALA A 141 -14.62 13.68 -8.23
C ALA A 141 -15.57 14.13 -7.12
N ILE A 142 -16.35 13.20 -6.61
CA ILE A 142 -17.16 13.36 -5.41
C ILE A 142 -16.58 12.48 -4.31
N ILE A 143 -16.45 13.04 -3.12
CA ILE A 143 -16.08 12.27 -1.93
C ILE A 143 -17.34 12.05 -1.12
N GLY A 144 -17.76 10.79 -1.05
CA GLY A 144 -18.94 10.35 -0.32
C GLY A 144 -18.63 9.46 0.86
N GLU A 145 -19.51 9.44 1.84
CA GLU A 145 -19.51 8.49 2.95
C GLU A 145 -20.49 7.37 2.65
N ILE A 146 -20.04 6.13 2.79
CA ILE A 146 -20.85 4.92 2.59
C ILE A 146 -21.03 4.28 3.95
N GLU A 147 -22.25 4.14 4.41
CA GLU A 147 -22.57 3.39 5.61
C GLU A 147 -22.41 1.89 5.36
N THR A 148 -21.65 1.23 6.21
CA THR A 148 -21.49 -0.22 6.22
C THR A 148 -21.84 -0.77 7.60
N PRO A 149 -22.17 -2.06 7.75
CA PRO A 149 -22.41 -2.64 9.05
C PRO A 149 -21.19 -2.46 9.98
N GLY A 150 -21.27 -1.49 10.89
CA GLY A 150 -20.24 -1.22 11.93
C GLY A 150 -19.18 -0.18 11.57
N ASN A 151 -19.21 0.44 10.37
CA ASN A 151 -18.26 1.50 10.01
C ASN A 151 -18.80 2.43 8.93
N GLN A 152 -18.27 3.66 8.86
CA GLN A 152 -18.43 4.56 7.73
C GLN A 152 -17.17 4.53 6.87
N LEU A 153 -17.30 4.26 5.58
CA LEU A 153 -16.21 4.28 4.62
C LEU A 153 -16.30 5.54 3.78
N ARG A 154 -15.20 6.27 3.67
CA ARG A 154 -15.06 7.33 2.68
C ARG A 154 -14.57 6.74 1.36
N ASN A 155 -15.20 7.20 0.28
CA ASN A 155 -14.83 6.78 -1.06
C ASN A 155 -14.73 7.97 -2.00
N VAL A 156 -13.94 7.85 -3.04
CA VAL A 156 -13.75 8.84 -4.10
C VAL A 156 -14.33 8.28 -5.39
N VAL A 157 -15.33 8.96 -5.92
CA VAL A 157 -15.96 8.57 -7.19
C VAL A 157 -15.56 9.58 -8.26
N PRO A 158 -14.74 9.21 -9.25
CA PRO A 158 -14.42 10.09 -10.37
C PRO A 158 -15.66 10.30 -11.25
N ILE A 159 -15.92 11.54 -11.67
CA ILE A 159 -17.10 11.91 -12.46
C ILE A 159 -16.70 12.30 -13.88
N ASN A 160 -15.78 13.26 -14.04
CA ASN A 160 -15.39 13.78 -15.33
C ASN A 160 -13.89 14.13 -15.38
N ILE A 161 -13.35 14.15 -16.57
CA ILE A 161 -12.01 14.73 -16.83
C ILE A 161 -12.18 16.24 -16.94
N VAL A 162 -11.36 17.00 -16.21
CA VAL A 162 -11.32 18.46 -16.32
C VAL A 162 -10.83 18.83 -17.72
N ALA A 163 -11.67 19.52 -18.48
CA ALA A 163 -11.28 20.02 -19.81
C ALA A 163 -10.04 20.93 -19.65
N LYS A 164 -9.01 20.67 -20.44
CA LYS A 164 -7.89 21.60 -20.53
C LYS A 164 -8.43 22.92 -21.04
N GLU A 165 -8.31 24.00 -20.26
CA GLU A 165 -8.50 25.33 -20.82
C GLU A 165 -7.62 25.42 -22.07
N LYS A 166 -8.26 25.62 -23.24
CA LYS A 166 -7.54 25.96 -24.45
C LYS A 166 -6.83 27.29 -24.13
N LYS A 167 -5.51 27.28 -24.03
CA LYS A 167 -4.76 28.52 -24.14
C LYS A 167 -5.10 29.03 -25.53
N GLU A 168 -5.90 30.08 -25.59
CA GLU A 168 -6.03 30.85 -26.81
C GLU A 168 -4.64 31.37 -27.22
N PRO A 169 -4.34 31.37 -28.51
CA PRO A 169 -3.02 31.71 -29.06
C PRO A 169 -2.62 33.17 -28.78
#